data_8a6f172119078194efc05d6efe7d329d
#
_entry.id   8a6f172119078194efc05d6efe7d329d
#
_cell.length_a   1.000
_cell.length_b   1.000
_cell.length_c   1.000
_cell.angle_alpha   90.00
_cell.angle_beta   90.00
_cell.angle_gamma   90.00
#
_symmetry.space_group_name_H-M   'P 1'
#
loop_
_entity.id
_entity.type
_entity.pdbx_description
1 polymer ?
#
loop_
_entity_poly.entity_id
_entity_poly.type
_entity_poly.pdbx_seq_one_letter_code
_entity_poly.pdbx_strand_id
1 'polypeptide(L)'
;MNIGGYEIGQVFHVGARGPLWRTRSSDGEALLALRSSDDGERLLDRWKAWTSVSSRHVVALRDVVRSDDGRWAIVQDFVPGRPLDVEIGSADLRPKATRRQIVEGIAAGMSALHGAGIVHGDLTPANIIVTPQGRAVIIDIIDE
;
A
#
# COMPACT_ATOMS: atom_id res chain seq x y z
N MET A 1 4.62 -11.74 -18.15
CA MET A 1 4.34 -12.80 -17.14
C MET A 1 3.05 -12.48 -16.44
N ASN A 2 2.22 -13.46 -16.22
CA ASN A 2 0.91 -13.29 -15.59
C ASN A 2 0.84 -14.14 -14.31
N ILE A 3 0.35 -13.54 -13.22
CA ILE A 3 0.17 -14.23 -11.95
C ILE A 3 -1.27 -13.97 -11.49
N GLY A 4 -2.08 -15.04 -11.44
CA GLY A 4 -3.45 -14.95 -10.95
C GLY A 4 -4.35 -13.96 -11.70
N GLY A 5 -4.10 -13.76 -13.00
CA GLY A 5 -4.85 -12.79 -13.80
C GLY A 5 -4.23 -11.40 -13.85
N TYR A 6 -3.11 -11.19 -13.16
CA TYR A 6 -2.41 -9.91 -13.14
C TYR A 6 -1.21 -9.94 -14.08
N GLU A 7 -1.21 -9.08 -15.07
CA GLU A 7 -0.09 -8.91 -15.99
C GLU A 7 1.00 -8.10 -15.28
N ILE A 8 2.17 -8.72 -15.11
CA ILE A 8 3.30 -8.10 -14.42
C ILE A 8 4.02 -7.14 -15.38
N GLY A 9 4.10 -5.89 -14.98
CA GLY A 9 4.79 -4.86 -15.72
C GLY A 9 6.13 -4.49 -15.10
N GLN A 10 6.39 -3.18 -15.01
CA GLN A 10 7.65 -2.65 -14.52
C GLN A 10 7.73 -2.69 -13.00
N VAL A 11 8.95 -2.72 -12.47
CA VAL A 11 9.19 -2.49 -11.05
C VAL A 11 8.80 -1.06 -10.72
N PHE A 12 7.93 -0.91 -9.73
CA PHE A 12 7.51 0.39 -9.21
C PHE A 12 8.47 0.88 -8.13
N HIS A 13 8.87 -0.02 -7.23
CA HIS A 13 9.70 0.29 -6.08
C HIS A 13 10.42 -0.98 -5.61
N VAL A 14 11.66 -0.82 -5.10
CA VAL A 14 12.38 -1.93 -4.48
C VAL A 14 12.54 -1.59 -3.00
N GLY A 15 11.81 -2.31 -2.15
CA GLY A 15 11.94 -2.20 -0.70
C GLY A 15 12.91 -3.20 -0.12
N ALA A 16 13.03 -3.20 1.22
CA ALA A 16 13.91 -4.12 1.95
C ALA A 16 13.55 -5.60 1.73
N ARG A 17 12.30 -5.88 1.41
CA ARG A 17 11.78 -7.24 1.20
C ARG A 17 11.64 -7.62 -0.27
N GLY A 18 12.09 -6.78 -1.19
CA GLY A 18 12.05 -7.05 -2.61
C GLY A 18 11.21 -6.06 -3.40
N PRO A 19 11.02 -6.34 -4.70
CA PRO A 19 10.34 -5.41 -5.59
C PRO A 19 8.83 -5.39 -5.40
N LEU A 20 8.26 -4.22 -5.66
CA LEU A 20 6.84 -4.01 -5.83
C LEU A 20 6.61 -3.72 -7.32
N TRP A 21 5.77 -4.51 -7.97
CA TRP A 21 5.59 -4.50 -9.42
C TRP A 21 4.31 -3.78 -9.79
N ARG A 22 4.36 -2.96 -10.83
CA ARG A 22 3.13 -2.47 -11.45
C ARG A 22 2.47 -3.63 -12.20
N THR A 23 1.17 -3.74 -12.03
CA THR A 23 0.38 -4.77 -12.72
C THR A 23 -0.85 -4.17 -13.35
N ARG A 24 -1.39 -4.90 -14.30
CA ARG A 24 -2.63 -4.53 -14.96
C ARG A 24 -3.54 -5.76 -15.04
N SER A 25 -4.82 -5.54 -14.78
CA SER A 25 -5.86 -6.56 -14.91
C SER A 25 -7.12 -5.92 -15.50
N SER A 26 -8.19 -6.71 -15.63
CA SER A 26 -9.49 -6.18 -16.04
C SER A 26 -10.03 -5.09 -15.11
N ASP A 27 -9.59 -5.09 -13.86
CA ASP A 27 -10.01 -4.12 -12.84
C ASP A 27 -9.11 -2.87 -12.80
N GLY A 28 -8.13 -2.77 -13.69
CA GLY A 28 -7.22 -1.63 -13.78
C GLY A 28 -5.84 -1.90 -13.21
N GLU A 29 -5.15 -0.82 -12.84
CA GLU A 29 -3.78 -0.91 -12.30
C GLU A 29 -3.77 -1.29 -10.82
N ALA A 30 -2.73 -2.02 -10.44
CA ALA A 30 -2.47 -2.41 -9.07
C ALA A 30 -0.97 -2.56 -8.86
N LEU A 31 -0.56 -2.78 -7.62
CA LEU A 31 0.82 -3.11 -7.26
C LEU A 31 0.85 -4.51 -6.65
N LEU A 32 1.85 -5.29 -7.02
CA LEU A 32 1.97 -6.67 -6.61
C LEU A 32 3.35 -6.92 -6.00
N ALA A 33 3.36 -7.57 -4.83
CA ALA A 33 4.56 -8.05 -4.17
C ALA A 33 4.54 -9.57 -4.12
N LEU A 34 5.72 -10.17 -4.18
CA LEU A 34 5.88 -11.62 -4.02
C LEU A 34 6.53 -11.93 -2.69
N ARG A 35 6.02 -12.94 -2.01
CA ARG A 35 6.56 -13.43 -0.74
C ARG A 35 6.68 -14.94 -0.77
N SER A 36 7.67 -15.47 -0.05
CA SER A 36 7.87 -16.91 0.04
C SER A 36 6.69 -17.59 0.75
N SER A 37 6.63 -18.91 0.64
CA SER A 37 5.63 -19.70 1.34
C SER A 37 5.72 -19.49 2.86
N ASP A 38 6.93 -19.46 3.41
CA ASP A 38 7.16 -19.26 4.85
C ASP A 38 6.72 -17.87 5.30
N ASP A 39 7.06 -16.84 4.54
CA ASP A 39 6.59 -15.47 4.83
C ASP A 39 5.07 -15.39 4.76
N GLY A 40 4.45 -16.06 3.80
CA GLY A 40 3.00 -16.09 3.68
C GLY A 40 2.32 -16.70 4.89
N GLU A 41 2.86 -17.79 5.43
CA GLU A 41 2.33 -18.39 6.66
C GLU A 41 2.43 -17.44 7.84
N ARG A 42 3.54 -16.74 7.97
CA ARG A 42 3.77 -15.77 9.03
C ARG A 42 2.89 -14.53 8.92
N LEU A 43 2.63 -14.07 7.69
CA LEU A 43 1.94 -12.80 7.43
C LEU A 43 0.44 -12.96 7.12
N LEU A 44 -0.06 -14.19 7.05
CA LEU A 44 -1.43 -14.45 6.61
C LEU A 44 -2.47 -13.76 7.49
N ASP A 45 -2.29 -13.77 8.81
CA ASP A 45 -3.22 -13.12 9.73
C ASP A 45 -3.20 -11.60 9.54
N ARG A 46 -2.04 -11.03 9.25
CA ARG A 46 -1.92 -9.60 8.94
C ARG A 46 -2.69 -9.25 7.66
N TRP A 47 -2.55 -10.06 6.62
CA TRP A 47 -3.29 -9.82 5.37
C TRP A 47 -4.80 -9.99 5.55
N LYS A 48 -5.23 -10.96 6.34
CA LYS A 48 -6.65 -11.14 6.69
C LYS A 48 -7.18 -9.93 7.45
N ALA A 49 -6.45 -9.43 8.43
CA ALA A 49 -6.83 -8.23 9.17
C ALA A 49 -6.91 -7.02 8.24
N TRP A 50 -5.97 -6.90 7.31
CA TRP A 50 -5.97 -5.81 6.33
C TRP A 50 -7.22 -5.81 5.46
N THR A 51 -7.75 -6.97 5.07
CA THR A 51 -9.00 -7.05 4.29
C THR A 51 -10.20 -6.46 5.04
N SER A 52 -10.16 -6.41 6.35
CA SER A 52 -11.24 -5.83 7.16
C SER A 52 -11.16 -4.32 7.29
N VAL A 53 -10.04 -3.72 6.88
CA VAL A 53 -9.85 -2.26 6.94
C VAL A 53 -10.58 -1.61 5.76
N SER A 54 -11.53 -0.75 6.06
CA SER A 54 -12.24 0.05 5.05
C SER A 54 -12.04 1.52 5.38
N SER A 55 -11.02 2.13 4.80
CA SER A 55 -10.67 3.52 5.04
C SER A 55 -10.11 4.12 3.75
N ARG A 56 -10.53 5.33 3.44
CA ARG A 56 -9.98 6.09 2.32
C ARG A 56 -8.52 6.53 2.57
N HIS A 57 -8.02 6.34 3.79
CA HIS A 57 -6.68 6.75 4.21
C HIS A 57 -5.73 5.55 4.38
N VAL A 58 -6.18 4.36 3.99
CA VAL A 58 -5.38 3.13 4.00
C VAL A 58 -5.53 2.47 2.64
N VAL A 59 -4.41 2.09 2.02
CA VAL A 59 -4.46 1.38 0.74
C VAL A 59 -5.23 0.07 0.90
N ALA A 60 -6.10 -0.25 -0.05
CA ALA A 60 -6.87 -1.47 0.00
C ALA A 60 -6.05 -2.66 -0.46
N LEU A 61 -6.18 -3.78 0.25
CA LEU A 61 -5.71 -5.08 -0.23
C LEU A 61 -6.74 -5.57 -1.26
N ARG A 62 -6.28 -5.77 -2.49
CA ARG A 62 -7.16 -6.22 -3.58
C ARG A 62 -7.27 -7.73 -3.62
N ASP A 63 -6.13 -8.42 -3.47
CA ASP A 63 -6.10 -9.87 -3.63
C ASP A 63 -4.86 -10.48 -3.00
N VAL A 64 -4.95 -11.74 -2.62
CA VAL A 64 -3.81 -12.56 -2.20
C VAL A 64 -3.95 -13.90 -2.92
N VAL A 65 -3.02 -14.18 -3.83
CA VAL A 65 -3.07 -15.38 -4.66
C VAL A 65 -1.77 -16.16 -4.57
N ARG A 66 -1.86 -17.46 -4.80
CA ARG A 66 -0.67 -18.31 -4.90
C ARG A 66 -0.20 -18.34 -6.35
N SER A 67 1.09 -18.17 -6.55
CA SER A 67 1.68 -18.40 -7.87
C SER A 67 1.92 -19.89 -8.10
N ASP A 68 2.19 -20.28 -9.35
CA ASP A 68 2.41 -21.67 -9.70
C ASP A 68 3.61 -22.28 -8.98
N ASP A 69 4.62 -21.48 -8.63
CA ASP A 69 5.80 -21.92 -7.89
C ASP A 69 5.62 -21.91 -6.36
N GLY A 70 4.39 -21.67 -5.88
CA GLY A 70 4.07 -21.71 -4.46
C GLY A 70 4.33 -20.43 -3.69
N ARG A 71 4.78 -19.37 -4.34
CA ARG A 71 4.91 -18.06 -3.68
C ARG A 71 3.55 -17.40 -3.51
N TRP A 72 3.49 -16.47 -2.58
CA TRP A 72 2.31 -15.63 -2.38
C TRP A 72 2.46 -14.33 -3.18
N ALA A 73 1.42 -13.98 -3.92
CA ALA A 73 1.31 -12.69 -4.59
C ALA A 73 0.29 -11.84 -3.85
N ILE A 74 0.75 -10.72 -3.30
CA ILE A 74 -0.08 -9.78 -2.55
C ILE A 74 -0.32 -8.57 -3.44
N VAL A 75 -1.59 -8.31 -3.75
CA VAL A 75 -2.00 -7.28 -4.69
C VAL A 75 -2.72 -6.18 -3.94
N GLN A 76 -2.17 -4.96 -3.99
CA GLN A 76 -2.79 -3.78 -3.41
C GLN A 76 -3.20 -2.80 -4.51
N ASP A 77 -4.15 -1.93 -4.21
CA ASP A 77 -4.57 -0.90 -5.14
C ASP A 77 -3.42 0.05 -5.47
N PHE A 78 -3.42 0.55 -6.69
CA PHE A 78 -2.53 1.63 -7.08
C PHE A 78 -3.14 2.97 -6.66
N VAL A 79 -2.36 3.78 -5.92
CA VAL A 79 -2.78 5.10 -5.46
C VAL A 79 -1.98 6.15 -6.23
N PRO A 80 -2.61 6.89 -7.17
CA PRO A 80 -1.92 7.97 -7.85
C PRO A 80 -1.62 9.12 -6.88
N GLY A 81 -0.39 9.60 -6.87
CA GLY A 81 0.03 10.67 -5.98
C GLY A 81 1.54 10.66 -5.77
N ARG A 82 1.98 11.45 -4.79
CA ARG A 82 3.39 11.56 -4.42
C ARG A 82 3.61 11.10 -2.99
N PRO A 83 4.75 10.49 -2.66
CA PRO A 83 5.11 10.25 -1.26
C PRO A 83 5.14 11.55 -0.46
N LEU A 84 4.78 11.48 0.82
CA LEU A 84 4.73 12.65 1.69
C LEU A 84 6.08 13.35 1.83
N ASP A 85 7.18 12.61 1.83
CA ASP A 85 8.53 13.19 1.89
C ASP A 85 8.82 14.08 0.67
N VAL A 86 8.37 13.67 -0.51
CA VAL A 86 8.45 14.49 -1.73
C VAL A 86 7.54 15.71 -1.62
N GLU A 87 6.34 15.53 -1.08
CA GLU A 87 5.36 16.61 -0.87
C GLU A 87 5.92 17.67 0.09
N ILE A 88 6.53 17.26 1.20
CA ILE A 88 7.14 18.16 2.18
C ILE A 88 8.33 18.91 1.59
N GLY A 89 9.13 18.25 0.75
CA GLY A 89 10.28 18.85 0.10
C GLY A 89 9.96 19.73 -1.10
N SER A 90 8.68 19.81 -1.48
CA SER A 90 8.26 20.62 -2.62
C SER A 90 8.33 22.12 -2.32
N ALA A 91 8.79 22.91 -3.30
CA ALA A 91 8.78 24.36 -3.22
C ALA A 91 7.35 24.93 -3.21
N ASP A 92 6.42 24.20 -3.80
CA ASP A 92 5.00 24.59 -3.89
C ASP A 92 4.21 23.90 -2.77
N LEU A 93 4.24 24.50 -1.58
CA LEU A 93 3.47 24.00 -0.45
C LEU A 93 1.99 24.19 -0.71
N ARG A 94 1.21 23.17 -0.35
CA ARG A 94 -0.23 23.24 -0.43
C ARG A 94 -0.79 24.22 0.61
N PRO A 95 -2.02 24.74 0.39
CA PRO A 95 -2.67 25.61 1.37
C PRO A 95 -2.72 24.96 2.76
N LYS A 96 -2.71 25.79 3.79
CA LYS A 96 -2.74 25.34 5.20
C LYS A 96 -3.90 24.39 5.48
N ALA A 97 -5.08 24.66 4.94
CA ALA A 97 -6.25 23.81 5.11
C ALA A 97 -6.03 22.41 4.53
N THR A 98 -5.39 22.32 3.37
CA THR A 98 -5.05 21.04 2.73
C THR A 98 -4.00 20.29 3.53
N ARG A 99 -2.98 20.99 4.04
CA ARG A 99 -1.96 20.38 4.89
C ARG A 99 -2.57 19.80 6.17
N ARG A 100 -3.52 20.51 6.78
CA ARG A 100 -4.28 19.99 7.94
C ARG A 100 -5.08 18.75 7.55
N GLN A 101 -5.74 18.75 6.42
CA GLN A 101 -6.49 17.62 5.89
C GLN A 101 -5.58 16.38 5.73
N ILE A 102 -4.36 16.56 5.26
CA ILE A 102 -3.37 15.47 5.12
C ILE A 102 -3.06 14.88 6.48
N VAL A 103 -2.76 15.70 7.48
CA VAL A 103 -2.44 15.26 8.85
C VAL A 103 -3.63 14.52 9.48
N GLU A 104 -4.82 15.06 9.34
CA GLU A 104 -6.04 14.41 9.84
C GLU A 104 -6.29 13.06 9.15
N GLY A 105 -6.00 12.98 7.85
CA GLY A 105 -6.10 11.74 7.09
C GLY A 105 -5.13 10.68 7.56
N ILE A 106 -3.89 11.06 7.87
CA ILE A 106 -2.89 10.14 8.42
C ILE A 106 -3.37 9.59 9.77
N ALA A 107 -3.86 10.45 10.64
CA ALA A 107 -4.39 10.03 11.94
C ALA A 107 -5.59 9.08 11.78
N ALA A 108 -6.51 9.38 10.86
CA ALA A 108 -7.65 8.52 10.57
C ALA A 108 -7.23 7.16 10.03
N GLY A 109 -6.23 7.12 9.14
CA GLY A 109 -5.68 5.88 8.62
C GLY A 109 -5.01 5.03 9.69
N MET A 110 -4.23 5.65 10.57
CA MET A 110 -3.61 4.96 11.70
C MET A 110 -4.66 4.39 12.64
N SER A 111 -5.70 5.14 12.92
CA SER A 111 -6.81 4.67 13.75
C SER A 111 -7.51 3.45 13.13
N ALA A 112 -7.72 3.47 11.83
CA ALA A 112 -8.33 2.35 11.10
C ALA A 112 -7.46 1.09 11.18
N LEU A 113 -6.14 1.22 11.01
CA LEU A 113 -5.21 0.10 11.14
C LEU A 113 -5.21 -0.47 12.55
N HIS A 114 -5.09 0.39 13.57
CA HIS A 114 -5.09 -0.04 14.96
C HIS A 114 -6.42 -0.70 15.35
N GLY A 115 -7.54 -0.20 14.82
CA GLY A 115 -8.85 -0.83 15.04
C GLY A 115 -8.95 -2.24 14.48
N ALA A 116 -8.14 -2.57 13.47
CA ALA A 116 -8.05 -3.91 12.91
C ALA A 116 -6.94 -4.76 13.56
N GLY A 117 -6.26 -4.22 14.57
CA GLY A 117 -5.15 -4.90 15.25
C GLY A 117 -3.84 -4.88 14.47
N ILE A 118 -3.71 -4.00 13.49
CA ILE A 118 -2.49 -3.89 12.69
C ILE A 118 -1.62 -2.77 13.22
N VAL A 119 -0.39 -3.11 13.59
CA VAL A 119 0.67 -2.13 13.88
C VAL A 119 1.50 -2.00 12.63
N HIS A 120 1.62 -0.78 12.08
CA HIS A 120 2.36 -0.57 10.84
C HIS A 120 3.84 -0.93 11.02
N GLY A 121 4.44 -0.49 12.10
CA GLY A 121 5.83 -0.85 12.46
C GLY A 121 6.90 0.01 11.79
N ASP A 122 6.61 0.62 10.65
CA ASP A 122 7.58 1.43 9.91
C ASP A 122 6.88 2.58 9.16
N LEU A 123 6.06 3.33 9.90
CA LEU A 123 5.36 4.47 9.31
C LEU A 123 6.32 5.65 9.14
N THR A 124 6.69 5.90 7.91
CA THR A 124 7.55 7.01 7.52
C THR A 124 6.84 7.85 6.44
N PRO A 125 7.28 9.09 6.18
CA PRO A 125 6.70 9.89 5.10
C PRO A 125 6.78 9.21 3.72
N ALA A 126 7.73 8.31 3.49
CA ALA A 126 7.83 7.56 2.24
C ALA A 126 6.69 6.55 2.07
N ASN A 127 6.05 6.13 3.17
CA ASN A 127 4.96 5.16 3.18
C ASN A 127 3.58 5.82 3.27
N ILE A 128 3.51 7.09 2.92
CA ILE A 128 2.25 7.85 2.82
C ILE A 128 2.21 8.50 1.46
N ILE A 129 1.17 8.20 0.68
CA ILE A 129 0.95 8.83 -0.62
C ILE A 129 -0.06 9.97 -0.44
N VAL A 130 0.24 11.12 -1.02
CA VAL A 130 -0.69 12.26 -1.06
C VAL A 130 -1.19 12.39 -2.48
N THR A 131 -2.50 12.26 -2.65
CA THR A 131 -3.15 12.37 -3.96
C THR A 131 -3.17 13.84 -4.43
N PRO A 132 -3.41 14.09 -5.73
CA PRO A 132 -3.57 15.46 -6.21
C PRO A 132 -4.66 16.26 -5.48
N GLN A 133 -5.68 15.58 -4.94
CA GLN A 133 -6.76 16.19 -4.17
C GLN A 133 -6.44 16.41 -2.70
N GLY A 134 -5.24 16.05 -2.25
CA GLY A 134 -4.82 16.23 -0.87
C GLY A 134 -5.25 15.12 0.08
N ARG A 135 -5.62 13.95 -0.45
CA ARG A 135 -5.94 12.79 0.37
C ARG A 135 -4.66 12.03 0.73
N ALA A 136 -4.42 11.83 2.02
CA ALA A 136 -3.32 10.98 2.49
C ALA A 136 -3.77 9.52 2.50
N VAL A 137 -2.90 8.63 2.02
CA VAL A 137 -3.14 7.18 2.01
C VAL A 137 -1.90 6.46 2.52
N ILE A 138 -2.06 5.68 3.58
CA ILE A 138 -0.98 4.87 4.15
C ILE A 138 -0.81 3.63 3.29
N ILE A 139 0.43 3.38 2.89
CA ILE A 139 0.81 2.22 2.08
C ILE A 139 1.84 1.36 2.82
N ASP A 140 2.29 0.29 2.19
CA ASP A 140 3.31 -0.64 2.72
C ASP A 140 2.85 -1.36 3.99
N ILE A 141 1.68 -1.97 3.91
CA ILE A 141 1.07 -2.72 5.01
C ILE A 141 1.38 -4.22 4.90
N ILE A 142 2.03 -4.64 3.81
CA ILE A 142 2.28 -6.04 3.46
C ILE A 142 3.12 -6.75 4.52
N ASP A 143 4.15 -6.07 5.02
CA ASP A 143 5.11 -6.63 5.97
C ASP A 143 4.99 -5.99 7.35
N GLU A 144 5.51 -6.69 8.33
CA GLU A 144 5.63 -6.16 9.69
C GLU A 144 6.76 -5.13 9.78
#